data_bcd9cd601783ba83dd3e5ad39c245fa5
#
_entry.id   bcd9cd601783ba83dd3e5ad39c245fa5
#
_cell.length_a   1.000
_cell.length_b   1.000
_cell.length_c   1.000
_cell.angle_alpha   90.00
_cell.angle_beta   90.00
_cell.angle_gamma   90.00
#
_symmetry.space_group_name_H-M   'P 1'
#
loop_
_entity.id
_entity.type
_entity.pdbx_description
1 polymer ?
#
loop_
_entity_poly.entity_id
_entity_poly.type
_entity_poly.pdbx_seq_one_letter_code
_entity_poly.pdbx_strand_id
1 'polypeptide(L)'
;MEPVRALKRIAFLLERGGADTYRVQAFRTAAAVVAGMADGEAARRAEDGSLASVRGIGPRTAEVIREALAGNVPGYLARLEESAAAGPRPEGGTDLLALQRGDCHLHSDWSDGGSPIEEMGRTAAELGHEWAVLTDHSPGLTVANGLSPQRLRGQLDEIAELNARWAPFRLLTGIECDILPDGSLDQDDELLERLDVVVVSAHSQLRMDAAPMTRRLIAAVRHPHANVLGHCTGRLLTGRGRPESRFDADRVFAACAEAGTAVEINSRPERLDPPRRLLRRAVDAGVLFAVDTDAHAPGQLDWQIHGCARAEECGVPAERVVTTWPVGELLAWSRDGTLPEGIGAGGDGTGGAVRAAPGQGR
;
A
#
# COMPACT_ATOMS: atom_id res chain seq x y z
N MET A 1 21.75 18.30 11.79
CA MET A 1 20.58 17.75 11.05
C MET A 1 19.35 18.55 11.51
N GLU A 2 18.40 18.81 10.63
CA GLU A 2 17.16 19.53 11.02
C GLU A 2 16.31 18.62 11.95
N PRO A 3 15.77 19.13 13.09
CA PRO A 3 15.10 18.32 14.11
C PRO A 3 13.87 17.55 13.61
N VAL A 4 12.99 18.19 12.80
CA VAL A 4 11.78 17.53 12.26
C VAL A 4 12.16 16.37 11.35
N ARG A 5 13.18 16.56 10.51
CA ARG A 5 13.73 15.53 9.65
C ARG A 5 14.29 14.34 10.44
N ALA A 6 15.01 14.63 11.54
CA ALA A 6 15.53 13.56 12.40
C ALA A 6 14.42 12.74 13.06
N LEU A 7 13.40 13.42 13.61
CA LEU A 7 12.24 12.77 14.22
C LEU A 7 11.42 11.94 13.23
N LYS A 8 11.17 12.47 12.03
CA LYS A 8 10.47 11.74 10.96
C LYS A 8 11.27 10.53 10.48
N ARG A 9 12.60 10.66 10.33
CA ARG A 9 13.45 9.53 9.94
C ARG A 9 13.48 8.42 11.00
N ILE A 10 13.46 8.77 12.29
CA ILE A 10 13.33 7.81 13.38
C ILE A 10 11.97 7.10 13.30
N ALA A 11 10.88 7.84 13.13
CA ALA A 11 9.55 7.26 12.99
C ALA A 11 9.50 6.26 11.82
N PHE A 12 10.00 6.66 10.65
CA PHE A 12 10.11 5.81 9.46
C PHE A 12 10.86 4.50 9.75
N LEU A 13 12.02 4.55 10.40
CA LEU A 13 12.81 3.36 10.71
C LEU A 13 12.11 2.45 11.73
N LEU A 14 11.39 3.03 12.69
CA LEU A 14 10.59 2.29 13.65
C LEU A 14 9.40 1.59 12.98
N GLU A 15 8.69 2.26 12.09
CA GLU A 15 7.57 1.70 11.29
C GLU A 15 8.06 0.56 10.40
N ARG A 16 9.14 0.80 9.65
CA ARG A 16 9.78 -0.23 8.81
C ARG A 16 10.18 -1.46 9.63
N GLY A 17 10.67 -1.27 10.84
CA GLY A 17 11.07 -2.34 11.76
C GLY A 17 9.91 -2.99 12.52
N GLY A 18 8.66 -2.62 12.26
CA GLY A 18 7.49 -3.17 12.95
C GLY A 18 7.44 -2.85 14.45
N ALA A 19 7.98 -1.69 14.85
CA ALA A 19 7.97 -1.26 16.25
C ALA A 19 6.54 -0.93 16.73
N ASP A 20 6.32 -1.02 18.03
CA ASP A 20 5.03 -0.68 18.65
C ASP A 20 4.55 0.73 18.23
N THR A 21 3.28 0.83 17.85
CA THR A 21 2.63 2.07 17.41
C THR A 21 2.86 3.23 18.38
N TYR A 22 2.85 2.97 19.70
CA TYR A 22 3.09 4.00 20.71
C TYR A 22 4.49 4.67 20.56
N ARG A 23 5.53 3.88 20.26
CA ARG A 23 6.89 4.42 20.03
C ARG A 23 6.94 5.28 18.79
N VAL A 24 6.31 4.83 17.71
CA VAL A 24 6.23 5.57 16.44
C VAL A 24 5.52 6.90 16.67
N GLN A 25 4.33 6.87 17.27
CA GLN A 25 3.50 8.05 17.52
C GLN A 25 4.20 9.11 18.38
N ALA A 26 5.06 8.72 19.32
CA ALA A 26 5.84 9.67 20.10
C ALA A 26 6.76 10.52 19.22
N PHE A 27 7.40 9.94 18.19
CA PHE A 27 8.26 10.68 17.26
C PHE A 27 7.45 11.46 16.22
N ARG A 28 6.33 10.92 15.72
CA ARG A 28 5.41 11.62 14.81
C ARG A 28 4.82 12.86 15.48
N THR A 29 4.31 12.71 16.71
CA THR A 29 3.77 13.83 17.48
C THR A 29 4.84 14.88 17.75
N ALA A 30 6.03 14.49 18.18
CA ALA A 30 7.12 15.45 18.43
C ALA A 30 7.54 16.19 17.15
N ALA A 31 7.57 15.50 15.99
CA ALA A 31 7.86 16.14 14.72
C ALA A 31 6.81 17.20 14.35
N ALA A 32 5.52 16.88 14.50
CA ALA A 32 4.42 17.83 14.25
C ALA A 32 4.47 19.03 15.20
N VAL A 33 4.73 18.79 16.49
CA VAL A 33 4.86 19.87 17.49
C VAL A 33 6.01 20.82 17.15
N VAL A 34 7.19 20.28 16.80
CA VAL A 34 8.36 21.10 16.45
C VAL A 34 8.14 21.86 15.14
N ALA A 35 7.49 21.23 14.15
CA ALA A 35 7.14 21.89 12.89
C ALA A 35 6.17 23.08 13.07
N GLY A 36 5.30 23.02 14.09
CA GLY A 36 4.35 24.09 14.43
C GLY A 36 4.92 25.18 15.35
N MET A 37 6.18 25.06 15.82
CA MET A 37 6.80 26.09 16.68
C MET A 37 7.18 27.33 15.87
N ALA A 38 7.20 28.48 16.55
CA ALA A 38 7.72 29.70 15.97
C ALA A 38 9.24 29.60 15.73
N ASP A 39 9.75 30.39 14.79
CA ASP A 39 11.17 30.42 14.46
C ASP A 39 12.04 30.62 15.70
N GLY A 40 13.03 29.73 15.87
CA GLY A 40 13.95 29.72 17.00
C GLY A 40 13.35 29.26 18.34
N GLU A 41 12.06 28.96 18.43
CA GLU A 41 11.46 28.51 19.69
C GLU A 41 12.04 27.17 20.16
N ALA A 42 12.17 26.20 19.26
CA ALA A 42 12.78 24.92 19.61
C ALA A 42 14.21 25.07 20.15
N ALA A 43 15.00 25.97 19.55
CA ALA A 43 16.36 26.25 20.00
C ALA A 43 16.38 26.87 21.40
N ARG A 44 15.58 27.91 21.65
CA ARG A 44 15.45 28.52 23.00
C ARG A 44 15.07 27.51 24.07
N ARG A 45 14.06 26.65 23.76
CA ARG A 45 13.60 25.60 24.69
C ARG A 45 14.64 24.49 24.91
N ALA A 46 15.49 24.26 23.93
CA ALA A 46 16.62 23.34 24.07
C ALA A 46 17.69 23.90 25.01
N GLU A 47 17.98 25.21 24.91
CA GLU A 47 18.97 25.93 25.76
C GLU A 47 18.48 26.03 27.21
N ASP A 48 17.23 26.37 27.47
CA ASP A 48 16.66 26.52 28.82
C ASP A 48 16.19 25.20 29.44
N GLY A 49 16.26 24.09 28.68
CA GLY A 49 15.85 22.75 29.16
C GLY A 49 14.34 22.51 29.19
N SER A 50 13.51 23.42 28.64
CA SER A 50 12.05 23.33 28.71
C SER A 50 11.39 22.51 27.61
N LEU A 51 12.15 21.92 26.67
CA LEU A 51 11.58 21.10 25.59
C LEU A 51 10.65 20.00 26.07
N ALA A 52 11.06 19.26 27.11
CA ALA A 52 10.26 18.14 27.64
C ALA A 52 9.00 18.59 28.42
N SER A 53 8.82 19.88 28.69
CA SER A 53 7.60 20.44 29.25
C SER A 53 6.52 20.73 28.20
N VAL A 54 6.89 20.70 26.92
CA VAL A 54 5.95 20.89 25.83
C VAL A 54 5.12 19.63 25.64
N ARG A 55 3.79 19.78 25.61
CA ARG A 55 2.89 18.65 25.36
C ARG A 55 3.23 18.00 24.01
N GLY A 56 3.45 16.68 23.99
CA GLY A 56 3.85 15.93 22.80
C GLY A 56 5.36 15.74 22.64
N ILE A 57 6.20 16.35 23.50
CA ILE A 57 7.64 16.15 23.52
C ILE A 57 8.02 15.44 24.82
N GLY A 58 8.42 14.19 24.75
CA GLY A 58 8.92 13.42 25.88
C GLY A 58 10.44 13.53 26.04
N PRO A 59 11.00 12.95 27.11
CA PRO A 59 12.46 13.02 27.37
C PRO A 59 13.32 12.53 26.20
N ARG A 60 12.94 11.41 25.56
CA ARG A 60 13.68 10.84 24.44
C ARG A 60 13.61 11.72 23.19
N THR A 61 12.43 12.23 22.84
CA THR A 61 12.27 13.11 21.68
C THR A 61 12.95 14.46 21.90
N ALA A 62 12.94 15.00 23.15
CA ALA A 62 13.68 16.19 23.51
C ALA A 62 15.22 16.02 23.37
N GLU A 63 15.75 14.84 23.71
CA GLU A 63 17.16 14.49 23.49
C GLU A 63 17.51 14.54 22.00
N VAL A 64 16.70 13.88 21.15
CA VAL A 64 16.88 13.90 19.69
C VAL A 64 16.84 15.32 19.13
N ILE A 65 15.89 16.16 19.57
CA ILE A 65 15.78 17.56 19.14
C ILE A 65 17.05 18.33 19.50
N ARG A 66 17.54 18.21 20.76
CA ARG A 66 18.76 18.91 21.21
C ARG A 66 20.01 18.51 20.41
N GLU A 67 20.19 17.21 20.18
CA GLU A 67 21.33 16.70 19.40
C GLU A 67 21.27 17.21 17.95
N ALA A 68 20.07 17.21 17.34
CA ALA A 68 19.87 17.70 15.98
C ALA A 68 20.13 19.21 15.87
N LEU A 69 19.65 20.03 16.82
CA LEU A 69 19.90 21.48 16.88
C LEU A 69 21.40 21.80 17.07
N ALA A 70 22.13 20.95 17.79
CA ALA A 70 23.59 21.07 17.92
C ALA A 70 24.36 20.69 16.64
N GLY A 71 23.65 20.35 15.54
CA GLY A 71 24.25 19.95 14.26
C GLY A 71 24.69 18.50 14.18
N ASN A 72 24.46 17.71 15.24
CA ASN A 72 24.83 16.30 15.28
C ASN A 72 23.79 15.40 14.63
N VAL A 73 24.22 14.19 14.25
CA VAL A 73 23.29 13.08 14.00
C VAL A 73 22.85 12.53 15.35
N PRO A 74 21.55 12.53 15.68
CA PRO A 74 21.09 12.03 16.96
C PRO A 74 21.52 10.58 17.20
N GLY A 75 22.09 10.30 18.39
CA GLY A 75 22.60 8.97 18.71
C GLY A 75 21.53 7.87 18.65
N TYR A 76 20.29 8.22 18.93
CA TYR A 76 19.16 7.28 18.76
C TYR A 76 18.91 6.93 17.27
N LEU A 77 18.98 7.93 16.38
CA LEU A 77 18.86 7.74 14.93
C LEU A 77 20.01 6.88 14.40
N ALA A 78 21.25 7.20 14.76
CA ALA A 78 22.43 6.45 14.31
C ALA A 78 22.31 4.95 14.63
N ARG A 79 21.90 4.60 15.86
CA ARG A 79 21.67 3.20 16.25
C ARG A 79 20.56 2.52 15.45
N LEU A 80 19.49 3.23 15.13
CA LEU A 80 18.40 2.66 14.30
C LEU A 80 18.87 2.44 12.86
N GLU A 81 19.64 3.35 12.29
CA GLU A 81 20.20 3.21 10.93
C GLU A 81 21.20 2.04 10.87
N GLU A 82 22.04 1.90 11.86
CA GLU A 82 22.97 0.76 11.97
C GLU A 82 22.21 -0.57 12.09
N SER A 83 21.20 -0.62 12.97
CA SER A 83 20.34 -1.80 13.12
C SER A 83 19.56 -2.13 11.85
N ALA A 84 19.05 -1.13 11.15
CA ALA A 84 18.33 -1.30 9.89
C ALA A 84 19.25 -1.79 8.76
N ALA A 85 20.50 -1.34 8.74
CA ALA A 85 21.50 -1.79 7.77
C ALA A 85 21.95 -3.25 8.02
N ALA A 86 22.02 -3.64 9.30
CA ALA A 86 22.40 -5.00 9.72
C ALA A 86 21.23 -6.00 9.75
N GLY A 87 19.97 -5.50 9.64
CA GLY A 87 18.78 -6.34 9.69
C GLY A 87 18.67 -7.28 8.50
N PRO A 88 17.90 -8.39 8.65
CA PRO A 88 17.70 -9.34 7.56
C PRO A 88 16.98 -8.65 6.39
N ARG A 89 17.60 -8.69 5.22
CA ARG A 89 16.98 -8.36 3.94
C ARG A 89 16.62 -9.65 3.23
N PRO A 90 15.53 -9.70 2.45
CA PRO A 90 15.27 -10.85 1.61
C PRO A 90 16.43 -11.06 0.62
N GLU A 91 16.72 -12.31 0.29
CA GLU A 91 17.63 -12.63 -0.80
C GLU A 91 16.92 -12.36 -2.12
N GLY A 92 17.55 -11.61 -3.05
CA GLY A 92 16.95 -11.21 -4.34
C GLY A 92 15.96 -10.05 -4.23
N GLY A 93 15.20 -9.84 -5.28
CA GLY A 93 14.18 -8.79 -5.39
C GLY A 93 14.70 -7.43 -5.83
N THR A 94 16.02 -7.25 -5.92
CA THR A 94 16.61 -5.94 -6.24
C THR A 94 16.38 -5.54 -7.69
N ASP A 95 16.35 -6.49 -8.61
CA ASP A 95 16.16 -6.22 -10.03
C ASP A 95 14.72 -5.79 -10.30
N LEU A 96 13.75 -6.52 -9.75
CA LEU A 96 12.35 -6.14 -9.85
C LEU A 96 12.04 -4.85 -9.07
N LEU A 97 12.66 -4.64 -7.89
CA LEU A 97 12.49 -3.40 -7.13
C LEU A 97 12.98 -2.18 -7.92
N ALA A 98 14.08 -2.31 -8.66
CA ALA A 98 14.59 -1.23 -9.49
C ALA A 98 13.66 -0.86 -10.67
N LEU A 99 12.74 -1.74 -11.03
CA LEU A 99 11.72 -1.51 -12.06
C LEU A 99 10.42 -0.93 -11.49
N GLN A 100 10.21 -0.98 -10.16
CA GLN A 100 8.98 -0.49 -9.55
C GLN A 100 8.81 1.02 -9.79
N ARG A 101 7.64 1.41 -10.21
CA ARG A 101 7.23 2.81 -10.45
C ARG A 101 6.17 3.28 -9.47
N GLY A 102 5.50 2.35 -8.80
CA GLY A 102 4.45 2.69 -7.85
C GLY A 102 4.03 1.55 -6.94
N ASP A 103 2.95 1.81 -6.22
CA ASP A 103 2.32 0.92 -5.26
C ASP A 103 0.80 1.08 -5.39
N CYS A 104 0.05 -0.02 -5.56
CA CYS A 104 -1.40 0.02 -5.74
C CYS A 104 -2.18 -0.10 -4.43
N HIS A 105 -1.51 -0.27 -3.27
CA HIS A 105 -2.20 -0.58 -2.03
C HIS A 105 -1.53 0.08 -0.82
N LEU A 106 -2.06 1.24 -0.40
CA LEU A 106 -1.62 1.95 0.81
C LEU A 106 -2.78 2.71 1.47
N HIS A 107 -2.66 2.93 2.78
CA HIS A 107 -3.68 3.52 3.64
C HIS A 107 -3.22 4.82 4.29
N SER A 108 -4.18 5.69 4.62
CA SER A 108 -3.96 6.91 5.36
C SER A 108 -4.75 6.93 6.68
N ASP A 109 -4.63 8.02 7.43
CA ASP A 109 -5.42 8.27 8.64
C ASP A 109 -6.91 8.56 8.37
N TRP A 110 -7.31 8.53 7.10
CA TRP A 110 -8.73 8.52 6.75
C TRP A 110 -9.39 7.19 7.12
N SER A 111 -8.67 6.07 7.04
CA SER A 111 -9.14 4.78 7.56
C SER A 111 -8.36 4.38 8.82
N ASP A 112 -7.48 3.41 8.76
CA ASP A 112 -6.71 2.87 9.87
C ASP A 112 -5.20 3.04 9.71
N GLY A 113 -4.76 3.78 8.70
CA GLY A 113 -3.37 4.21 8.56
C GLY A 113 -2.95 5.19 9.67
N GLY A 114 -1.67 5.27 9.91
CA GLY A 114 -1.08 6.06 11.00
C GLY A 114 -0.63 7.46 10.60
N SER A 115 -0.82 7.89 9.35
CA SER A 115 -0.30 9.16 8.83
C SER A 115 -1.23 9.78 7.79
N PRO A 116 -1.23 11.14 7.66
CA PRO A 116 -2.01 11.82 6.65
C PRO A 116 -1.63 11.44 5.23
N ILE A 117 -2.57 11.62 4.30
CA ILE A 117 -2.38 11.38 2.86
C ILE A 117 -1.11 12.06 2.35
N GLU A 118 -0.90 13.33 2.71
CA GLU A 118 0.28 14.10 2.30
C GLU A 118 1.59 13.43 2.72
N GLU A 119 1.65 12.84 3.91
CA GLU A 119 2.88 12.19 4.38
C GLU A 119 3.12 10.84 3.69
N MET A 120 2.05 10.07 3.45
CA MET A 120 2.14 8.81 2.70
C MET A 120 2.62 9.06 1.27
N GLY A 121 1.97 9.95 0.52
CA GLY A 121 2.34 10.26 -0.85
C GLY A 121 3.74 10.89 -0.98
N ARG A 122 4.12 11.80 -0.07
CA ARG A 122 5.47 12.38 -0.06
C ARG A 122 6.54 11.32 0.17
N THR A 123 6.29 10.38 1.08
CA THR A 123 7.24 9.29 1.32
C THR A 123 7.35 8.34 0.14
N ALA A 124 6.23 8.03 -0.54
CA ALA A 124 6.29 7.24 -1.77
C ALA A 124 7.16 7.92 -2.84
N ALA A 125 6.99 9.24 -3.04
CA ALA A 125 7.83 10.02 -3.96
C ALA A 125 9.31 10.05 -3.54
N GLU A 126 9.61 10.19 -2.24
CA GLU A 126 10.99 10.16 -1.70
C GLU A 126 11.66 8.78 -1.85
N LEU A 127 10.88 7.70 -1.89
CA LEU A 127 11.35 6.34 -2.18
C LEU A 127 11.56 6.08 -3.68
N GLY A 128 11.20 7.04 -4.54
CA GLY A 128 11.42 6.99 -5.98
C GLY A 128 10.22 6.51 -6.79
N HIS A 129 9.03 6.40 -6.19
CA HIS A 129 7.83 6.09 -6.93
C HIS A 129 7.44 7.27 -7.84
N GLU A 130 6.96 6.98 -9.03
CA GLU A 130 6.38 7.97 -9.95
C GLU A 130 4.91 8.23 -9.61
N TRP A 131 4.25 7.23 -9.04
CA TRP A 131 2.85 7.27 -8.61
C TRP A 131 2.61 6.34 -7.42
N ALA A 132 1.52 6.55 -6.70
CA ALA A 132 1.00 5.62 -5.70
C ALA A 132 -0.53 5.71 -5.68
N VAL A 133 -1.22 4.64 -5.30
CA VAL A 133 -2.69 4.61 -5.20
C VAL A 133 -3.10 4.63 -3.74
N LEU A 134 -3.86 5.63 -3.34
CA LEU A 134 -4.45 5.64 -2.00
C LEU A 134 -5.71 4.76 -1.99
N THR A 135 -5.72 3.75 -1.12
CA THR A 135 -6.74 2.70 -1.09
C THR A 135 -7.30 2.48 0.31
N ASP A 136 -7.69 3.54 0.98
CA ASP A 136 -8.35 3.44 2.28
C ASP A 136 -9.58 2.51 2.21
N HIS A 137 -9.94 1.88 3.32
CA HIS A 137 -10.97 0.84 3.38
C HIS A 137 -12.38 1.33 3.05
N SER A 138 -13.19 0.44 2.46
CA SER A 138 -14.61 0.64 2.18
C SER A 138 -15.49 0.61 3.46
N PRO A 139 -16.75 1.09 3.40
CA PRO A 139 -17.58 1.35 4.58
C PRO A 139 -17.79 0.17 5.52
N GLY A 140 -17.92 -1.05 4.99
CA GLY A 140 -18.24 -2.25 5.75
C GLY A 140 -17.17 -2.66 6.75
N LEU A 141 -15.91 -2.26 6.54
CA LEU A 141 -14.82 -2.53 7.48
C LEU A 141 -14.79 -1.47 8.60
N THR A 142 -15.79 -1.51 9.47
CA THR A 142 -15.97 -0.51 10.55
C THR A 142 -14.81 -0.48 11.56
N VAL A 143 -14.13 -1.60 11.78
CA VAL A 143 -12.97 -1.67 12.69
C VAL A 143 -11.77 -0.88 12.17
N ALA A 144 -11.69 -0.69 10.86
CA ALA A 144 -10.68 0.13 10.19
C ALA A 144 -11.19 1.54 9.84
N ASN A 145 -12.33 1.97 10.39
CA ASN A 145 -12.93 3.28 10.10
C ASN A 145 -13.19 3.50 8.60
N GLY A 146 -13.65 2.46 7.88
CA GLY A 146 -13.87 2.50 6.44
C GLY A 146 -14.68 3.70 5.94
N LEU A 147 -14.40 4.14 4.72
CA LEU A 147 -14.91 5.41 4.18
C LEU A 147 -16.34 5.28 3.67
N SER A 148 -17.26 6.02 4.28
CA SER A 148 -18.58 6.22 3.67
C SER A 148 -18.45 6.87 2.28
N PRO A 149 -19.46 6.74 1.40
CA PRO A 149 -19.47 7.39 0.10
C PRO A 149 -19.17 8.90 0.16
N GLN A 150 -19.65 9.59 1.21
CA GLN A 150 -19.38 11.00 1.40
C GLN A 150 -17.91 11.27 1.79
N ARG A 151 -17.34 10.45 2.67
CA ARG A 151 -15.93 10.57 3.05
C ARG A 151 -15.00 10.30 1.88
N LEU A 152 -15.31 9.27 1.07
CA LEU A 152 -14.55 8.98 -0.14
C LEU A 152 -14.56 10.17 -1.11
N ARG A 153 -15.70 10.82 -1.35
CA ARG A 153 -15.75 12.04 -2.20
C ARG A 153 -14.85 13.15 -1.65
N GLY A 154 -14.87 13.39 -0.33
CA GLY A 154 -13.98 14.37 0.30
C GLY A 154 -12.49 14.02 0.15
N GLN A 155 -12.16 12.72 0.19
CA GLN A 155 -10.79 12.26 -0.05
C GLN A 155 -10.34 12.49 -1.50
N LEU A 156 -11.23 12.29 -2.48
CA LEU A 156 -10.92 12.59 -3.88
C LEU A 156 -10.59 14.08 -4.07
N ASP A 157 -11.30 14.97 -3.38
CA ASP A 157 -11.03 16.42 -3.43
C ASP A 157 -9.64 16.73 -2.83
N GLU A 158 -9.28 16.15 -1.68
CA GLU A 158 -7.94 16.29 -1.07
C GLU A 158 -6.84 15.79 -1.99
N ILE A 159 -7.00 14.62 -2.61
CA ILE A 159 -6.03 14.07 -3.57
C ILE A 159 -5.85 15.01 -4.77
N ALA A 160 -6.91 15.59 -5.28
CA ALA A 160 -6.85 16.55 -6.40
C ALA A 160 -6.05 17.80 -6.01
N GLU A 161 -6.25 18.35 -4.80
CA GLU A 161 -5.48 19.48 -4.27
C GLU A 161 -4.00 19.17 -4.10
N LEU A 162 -3.68 17.95 -3.62
CA LEU A 162 -2.29 17.51 -3.48
C LEU A 162 -1.60 17.36 -4.83
N ASN A 163 -2.25 16.73 -5.81
CA ASN A 163 -1.72 16.54 -7.15
C ASN A 163 -1.43 17.85 -7.88
N ALA A 164 -2.20 18.91 -7.61
CA ALA A 164 -1.94 20.23 -8.18
C ALA A 164 -0.56 20.80 -7.77
N ARG A 165 0.05 20.29 -6.69
CA ARG A 165 1.31 20.77 -6.11
C ARG A 165 2.49 19.79 -6.26
N TRP A 166 2.23 18.52 -6.68
CA TRP A 166 3.20 17.44 -6.56
C TRP A 166 3.80 16.92 -7.87
N ALA A 167 3.45 17.53 -9.00
CA ALA A 167 4.07 17.11 -10.25
C ALA A 167 5.62 17.07 -10.14
N PRO A 168 6.32 16.04 -10.67
CA PRO A 168 5.78 15.00 -11.55
C PRO A 168 5.13 13.80 -10.84
N PHE A 169 5.29 13.61 -9.53
CA PHE A 169 4.65 12.52 -8.77
C PHE A 169 3.12 12.63 -8.84
N ARG A 170 2.44 11.49 -8.93
CA ARG A 170 0.99 11.45 -9.00
C ARG A 170 0.41 10.53 -7.94
N LEU A 171 -0.42 11.06 -7.05
CA LEU A 171 -1.25 10.26 -6.16
C LEU A 171 -2.54 9.89 -6.90
N LEU A 172 -2.76 8.61 -7.10
CA LEU A 172 -3.94 8.07 -7.76
C LEU A 172 -5.05 7.80 -6.75
N THR A 173 -6.29 7.93 -7.22
CA THR A 173 -7.48 7.66 -6.43
C THR A 173 -7.79 6.16 -6.43
N GLY A 174 -8.11 5.60 -5.26
CA GLY A 174 -8.45 4.20 -5.13
C GLY A 174 -9.30 3.89 -3.91
N ILE A 175 -9.53 2.63 -3.70
CA ILE A 175 -10.19 2.06 -2.51
C ILE A 175 -9.75 0.62 -2.33
N GLU A 176 -9.54 0.17 -1.10
CA GLU A 176 -9.60 -1.25 -0.77
C GLU A 176 -11.04 -1.61 -0.43
N CYS A 177 -11.73 -2.17 -1.42
CA CYS A 177 -13.15 -2.50 -1.33
C CYS A 177 -13.37 -3.91 -0.78
N ASP A 178 -14.14 -4.04 0.30
CA ASP A 178 -14.44 -5.36 0.89
C ASP A 178 -15.29 -6.20 -0.07
N ILE A 179 -14.90 -7.46 -0.25
CA ILE A 179 -15.70 -8.45 -0.98
C ILE A 179 -16.74 -9.00 0.00
N LEU A 180 -18.00 -8.74 -0.24
CA LEU A 180 -19.11 -9.23 0.58
C LEU A 180 -19.28 -10.75 0.45
N PRO A 181 -20.00 -11.44 1.37
CA PRO A 181 -20.11 -12.89 1.36
C PRO A 181 -20.70 -13.49 0.07
N ASP A 182 -21.51 -12.75 -0.66
CA ASP A 182 -22.09 -13.13 -1.95
C ASP A 182 -21.18 -12.83 -3.15
N GLY A 183 -20.06 -12.12 -2.93
CA GLY A 183 -19.09 -11.71 -3.94
C GLY A 183 -19.32 -10.34 -4.55
N SER A 184 -20.36 -9.60 -4.10
CA SER A 184 -20.54 -8.18 -4.44
C SER A 184 -19.50 -7.31 -3.72
N LEU A 185 -19.30 -6.08 -4.17
CA LEU A 185 -18.37 -5.12 -3.60
C LEU A 185 -19.08 -4.16 -2.64
N ASP A 186 -18.40 -3.76 -1.58
CA ASP A 186 -18.91 -2.89 -0.52
C ASP A 186 -18.78 -1.41 -0.89
N GLN A 187 -19.17 -1.05 -2.09
CA GLN A 187 -19.25 0.34 -2.56
C GLN A 187 -20.17 0.43 -3.78
N ASP A 188 -20.76 1.62 -3.99
CA ASP A 188 -21.60 1.90 -5.15
C ASP A 188 -20.77 1.94 -6.45
N ASP A 189 -21.26 1.32 -7.52
CA ASP A 189 -20.60 1.27 -8.83
C ASP A 189 -20.29 2.68 -9.38
N GLU A 190 -21.19 3.64 -9.19
CA GLU A 190 -20.99 5.05 -9.59
C GLU A 190 -19.71 5.68 -8.96
N LEU A 191 -19.39 5.27 -7.72
CA LEU A 191 -18.18 5.72 -7.06
C LEU A 191 -16.95 4.93 -7.50
N LEU A 192 -17.09 3.61 -7.68
CA LEU A 192 -16.00 2.76 -8.17
C LEU A 192 -15.53 3.20 -9.57
N GLU A 193 -16.46 3.57 -10.46
CA GLU A 193 -16.15 4.09 -11.81
C GLU A 193 -15.29 5.37 -11.79
N ARG A 194 -15.36 6.15 -10.71
CA ARG A 194 -14.59 7.41 -10.56
C ARG A 194 -13.15 7.20 -10.08
N LEU A 195 -12.81 6.00 -9.63
CA LEU A 195 -11.51 5.70 -9.07
C LEU A 195 -10.52 5.26 -10.17
N ASP A 196 -9.25 5.58 -9.95
CA ASP A 196 -8.18 5.14 -10.84
C ASP A 196 -7.88 3.64 -10.68
N VAL A 197 -7.88 3.11 -9.44
CA VAL A 197 -7.63 1.69 -9.14
C VAL A 197 -8.50 1.21 -7.97
N VAL A 198 -9.10 0.04 -8.11
CA VAL A 198 -9.87 -0.64 -7.06
C VAL A 198 -9.19 -1.95 -6.68
N VAL A 199 -8.73 -2.04 -5.44
CA VAL A 199 -8.27 -3.28 -4.81
C VAL A 199 -9.47 -3.95 -4.16
N VAL A 200 -9.73 -5.22 -4.45
CA VAL A 200 -10.85 -5.99 -3.86
C VAL A 200 -10.32 -7.05 -2.91
N SER A 201 -10.74 -7.01 -1.64
CA SER A 201 -10.21 -7.85 -0.57
C SER A 201 -11.30 -8.46 0.29
N ALA A 202 -11.09 -9.68 0.78
CA ALA A 202 -11.99 -10.32 1.74
C ALA A 202 -11.47 -10.13 3.16
N HIS A 203 -12.20 -9.42 4.03
CA HIS A 203 -11.85 -9.21 5.43
C HIS A 203 -12.75 -9.98 6.40
N SER A 204 -13.90 -10.45 5.94
CA SER A 204 -14.88 -11.17 6.74
C SER A 204 -15.04 -12.63 6.28
N GLN A 205 -15.53 -13.50 7.16
CA GLN A 205 -15.84 -14.91 6.86
C GLN A 205 -14.68 -15.69 6.20
N LEU A 206 -13.44 -15.40 6.57
CA LEU A 206 -12.24 -15.99 5.98
C LEU A 206 -12.11 -17.52 6.17
N ARG A 207 -12.94 -18.11 7.07
CA ARG A 207 -13.03 -19.55 7.29
C ARG A 207 -14.18 -20.21 6.52
N MET A 208 -14.75 -19.50 5.56
CA MET A 208 -15.77 -20.05 4.64
C MET A 208 -15.25 -21.32 3.96
N ASP A 209 -16.13 -22.24 3.64
CA ASP A 209 -15.76 -23.45 2.88
C ASP A 209 -15.22 -23.10 1.49
N ALA A 210 -14.37 -23.96 0.95
CA ALA A 210 -13.64 -23.69 -0.30
C ALA A 210 -14.57 -23.36 -1.48
N ALA A 211 -15.68 -24.09 -1.65
CA ALA A 211 -16.57 -23.88 -2.80
C ALA A 211 -17.30 -22.52 -2.76
N PRO A 212 -17.93 -22.09 -1.64
CA PRO A 212 -18.50 -20.75 -1.56
C PRO A 212 -17.42 -19.64 -1.62
N MET A 213 -16.24 -19.80 -0.99
CA MET A 213 -15.14 -18.82 -1.09
C MET A 213 -14.68 -18.67 -2.55
N THR A 214 -14.53 -19.77 -3.28
CA THR A 214 -14.20 -19.73 -4.72
C THR A 214 -15.21 -18.91 -5.52
N ARG A 215 -16.51 -19.14 -5.30
CA ARG A 215 -17.57 -18.36 -5.99
C ARG A 215 -17.52 -16.88 -5.63
N ARG A 216 -17.32 -16.58 -4.33
CA ARG A 216 -17.19 -15.22 -3.81
C ARG A 216 -16.05 -14.46 -4.50
N LEU A 217 -14.85 -15.05 -4.54
CA LEU A 217 -13.68 -14.43 -5.16
C LEU A 217 -13.84 -14.28 -6.68
N ILE A 218 -14.38 -15.31 -7.37
CA ILE A 218 -14.62 -15.24 -8.82
C ILE A 218 -15.63 -14.14 -9.16
N ALA A 219 -16.69 -13.98 -8.37
CA ALA A 219 -17.67 -12.92 -8.61
C ALA A 219 -17.01 -11.54 -8.46
N ALA A 220 -16.20 -11.33 -7.41
CA ALA A 220 -15.52 -10.06 -7.16
C ALA A 220 -14.50 -9.71 -8.25
N VAL A 221 -13.62 -10.66 -8.64
CA VAL A 221 -12.57 -10.36 -9.65
C VAL A 221 -13.14 -10.13 -11.05
N ARG A 222 -14.35 -10.60 -11.32
CA ARG A 222 -15.07 -10.34 -12.57
C ARG A 222 -15.86 -9.03 -12.56
N HIS A 223 -15.88 -8.32 -11.43
CA HIS A 223 -16.53 -7.02 -11.38
C HIS A 223 -15.82 -6.03 -12.32
N PRO A 224 -16.54 -5.23 -13.13
CA PRO A 224 -15.92 -4.38 -14.14
C PRO A 224 -14.93 -3.35 -13.56
N HIS A 225 -15.09 -2.97 -12.31
CA HIS A 225 -14.21 -2.01 -11.64
C HIS A 225 -13.10 -2.68 -10.79
N ALA A 226 -13.09 -4.01 -10.63
CA ALA A 226 -12.05 -4.70 -9.85
C ALA A 226 -10.72 -4.73 -10.62
N ASN A 227 -9.69 -4.07 -10.11
CA ASN A 227 -8.36 -4.05 -10.75
C ASN A 227 -7.38 -5.03 -10.11
N VAL A 228 -7.35 -5.12 -8.79
CA VAL A 228 -6.38 -5.95 -8.05
C VAL A 228 -7.12 -6.81 -7.04
N LEU A 229 -6.84 -8.13 -7.00
CA LEU A 229 -7.27 -9.03 -5.94
C LEU A 229 -6.25 -8.94 -4.79
N GLY A 230 -6.58 -8.20 -3.74
CA GLY A 230 -5.75 -7.96 -2.57
C GLY A 230 -5.59 -9.22 -1.71
N HIS A 231 -4.42 -9.42 -1.11
CA HIS A 231 -4.02 -10.49 -0.15
C HIS A 231 -5.00 -11.69 -0.08
N CYS A 232 -5.16 -12.36 -1.21
CA CYS A 232 -6.28 -13.27 -1.54
C CYS A 232 -6.50 -14.44 -0.57
N THR A 233 -5.51 -14.82 0.26
CA THR A 233 -5.71 -15.86 1.28
C THR A 233 -6.05 -15.28 2.66
N GLY A 234 -5.85 -14.00 2.87
CA GLY A 234 -6.09 -13.33 4.13
C GLY A 234 -5.26 -13.84 5.31
N ARG A 235 -4.17 -14.59 5.05
CA ARG A 235 -3.32 -15.18 6.09
C ARG A 235 -2.58 -14.12 6.90
N LEU A 236 -2.22 -14.48 8.15
CA LEU A 236 -1.27 -13.75 8.98
C LEU A 236 -0.25 -14.71 9.56
N LEU A 237 1.04 -14.36 9.43
CA LEU A 237 2.16 -15.21 9.84
C LEU A 237 2.65 -14.91 11.26
N THR A 238 2.31 -13.76 11.81
CA THR A 238 2.80 -13.26 13.10
C THR A 238 1.68 -13.14 14.14
N GLY A 239 2.03 -12.89 15.39
CA GLY A 239 1.11 -12.80 16.50
C GLY A 239 0.39 -14.13 16.77
N ARG A 240 -0.95 -14.09 16.87
CA ARG A 240 -1.76 -15.33 16.99
C ARG A 240 -1.86 -16.09 15.67
N GLY A 241 -1.41 -15.50 14.59
CA GLY A 241 -1.55 -16.01 13.24
C GLY A 241 -3.01 -16.09 12.76
N ARG A 242 -3.17 -16.21 11.46
CA ARG A 242 -4.45 -16.53 10.82
C ARG A 242 -4.17 -17.46 9.65
N PRO A 243 -4.82 -18.65 9.62
CA PRO A 243 -4.62 -19.58 8.50
C PRO A 243 -5.17 -18.99 7.21
N GLU A 244 -4.70 -19.52 6.09
CA GLU A 244 -5.18 -19.17 4.75
C GLU A 244 -6.66 -19.52 4.59
N SER A 245 -7.41 -18.67 3.92
CA SER A 245 -8.72 -19.01 3.37
C SER A 245 -8.57 -20.14 2.35
N ARG A 246 -9.54 -21.05 2.32
CA ARG A 246 -9.54 -22.17 1.38
C ARG A 246 -10.41 -21.83 0.17
N PHE A 247 -9.83 -21.92 -1.02
CA PHE A 247 -10.52 -21.75 -2.30
C PHE A 247 -9.82 -22.57 -3.40
N ASP A 248 -10.50 -22.77 -4.51
CA ASP A 248 -9.93 -23.36 -5.72
C ASP A 248 -9.09 -22.30 -6.45
N ALA A 249 -7.78 -22.36 -6.22
CA ALA A 249 -6.85 -21.35 -6.73
C ALA A 249 -6.79 -21.33 -8.27
N ASP A 250 -6.86 -22.49 -8.94
CA ASP A 250 -6.80 -22.54 -10.40
C ASP A 250 -8.01 -21.85 -11.01
N ARG A 251 -9.20 -22.05 -10.45
CA ARG A 251 -10.41 -21.38 -10.92
C ARG A 251 -10.41 -19.88 -10.65
N VAL A 252 -9.90 -19.46 -9.48
CA VAL A 252 -9.82 -18.03 -9.14
C VAL A 252 -8.79 -17.34 -10.03
N PHE A 253 -7.59 -17.91 -10.19
CA PHE A 253 -6.54 -17.30 -11.02
C PHE A 253 -6.90 -17.32 -12.52
N ALA A 254 -7.56 -18.38 -13.01
CA ALA A 254 -8.12 -18.36 -14.36
C ALA A 254 -9.13 -17.21 -14.54
N ALA A 255 -10.00 -16.97 -13.55
CA ALA A 255 -10.95 -15.85 -13.60
C ALA A 255 -10.24 -14.49 -13.55
N CYS A 256 -9.14 -14.35 -12.78
CA CYS A 256 -8.31 -13.14 -12.77
C CYS A 256 -7.67 -12.90 -14.16
N ALA A 257 -7.11 -13.94 -14.79
CA ALA A 257 -6.51 -13.85 -16.12
C ALA A 257 -7.54 -13.46 -17.19
N GLU A 258 -8.75 -14.08 -17.15
CA GLU A 258 -9.86 -13.76 -18.06
C GLU A 258 -10.38 -12.32 -17.89
N ALA A 259 -10.48 -11.85 -16.65
CA ALA A 259 -11.01 -10.52 -16.33
C ALA A 259 -9.94 -9.41 -16.47
N GLY A 260 -8.67 -9.77 -16.60
CA GLY A 260 -7.55 -8.81 -16.56
C GLY A 260 -7.33 -8.21 -15.17
N THR A 261 -7.80 -8.86 -14.11
CA THR A 261 -7.59 -8.45 -12.72
C THR A 261 -6.24 -8.96 -12.24
N ALA A 262 -5.39 -8.08 -11.73
CA ALA A 262 -4.09 -8.46 -11.18
C ALA A 262 -4.24 -9.19 -9.84
N VAL A 263 -3.31 -10.10 -9.54
CA VAL A 263 -3.20 -10.73 -8.22
C VAL A 263 -2.12 -10.00 -7.42
N GLU A 264 -2.46 -9.52 -6.24
CA GLU A 264 -1.52 -8.86 -5.36
C GLU A 264 -0.43 -9.82 -4.87
N ILE A 265 0.81 -9.33 -4.86
CA ILE A 265 1.94 -9.89 -4.13
C ILE A 265 2.18 -8.97 -2.93
N ASN A 266 1.45 -9.19 -1.86
CA ASN A 266 1.50 -8.37 -0.66
C ASN A 266 2.85 -8.50 0.03
N SER A 267 3.55 -7.38 0.16
CA SER A 267 4.93 -7.31 0.67
C SER A 267 5.00 -7.23 2.19
N ARG A 268 3.88 -7.04 2.86
CA ARG A 268 3.81 -6.90 4.31
C ARG A 268 4.36 -8.14 5.01
N PRO A 269 5.39 -8.00 5.89
CA PRO A 269 6.05 -9.16 6.50
C PRO A 269 5.11 -10.07 7.29
N GLU A 270 4.03 -9.53 7.85
CA GLU A 270 3.03 -10.30 8.59
C GLU A 270 2.11 -11.12 7.69
N ARG A 271 2.02 -10.82 6.41
CA ARG A 271 1.18 -11.51 5.43
C ARG A 271 1.98 -12.34 4.45
N LEU A 272 2.83 -11.70 3.64
CA LEU A 272 3.53 -12.30 2.50
C LEU A 272 2.57 -13.15 1.64
N ASP A 273 1.43 -12.58 1.30
CA ASP A 273 0.29 -13.21 0.62
C ASP A 273 0.37 -12.95 -0.90
N PRO A 274 0.04 -13.92 -1.76
CA PRO A 274 -0.24 -15.33 -1.49
C PRO A 274 1.02 -16.14 -1.13
N PRO A 275 0.88 -17.33 -0.51
CA PRO A 275 2.04 -18.19 -0.29
C PRO A 275 2.68 -18.62 -1.62
N ARG A 276 3.99 -18.88 -1.62
CA ARG A 276 4.77 -19.19 -2.83
C ARG A 276 4.15 -20.27 -3.71
N ARG A 277 3.56 -21.30 -3.11
CA ARG A 277 2.88 -22.38 -3.86
C ARG A 277 1.68 -21.88 -4.67
N LEU A 278 0.95 -20.88 -4.16
CA LEU A 278 -0.17 -20.24 -4.88
C LEU A 278 0.34 -19.21 -5.86
N LEU A 279 1.40 -18.48 -5.51
CA LEU A 279 2.01 -17.51 -6.41
C LEU A 279 2.51 -18.18 -7.70
N ARG A 280 3.17 -19.35 -7.61
CA ARG A 280 3.57 -20.12 -8.80
C ARG A 280 2.37 -20.56 -9.64
N ARG A 281 1.27 -20.98 -8.99
CA ARG A 281 0.03 -21.31 -9.74
C ARG A 281 -0.58 -20.08 -10.44
N ALA A 282 -0.48 -18.91 -9.82
CA ALA A 282 -0.90 -17.66 -10.46
C ALA A 282 -0.01 -17.32 -11.69
N VAL A 283 1.31 -17.57 -11.60
CA VAL A 283 2.23 -17.45 -12.74
C VAL A 283 1.82 -18.41 -13.86
N ASP A 284 1.58 -19.68 -13.52
CA ASP A 284 1.15 -20.71 -14.51
C ASP A 284 -0.19 -20.33 -15.18
N ALA A 285 -1.08 -19.65 -14.45
CA ALA A 285 -2.36 -19.16 -14.99
C ALA A 285 -2.21 -17.90 -15.88
N GLY A 286 -1.03 -17.29 -15.94
CA GLY A 286 -0.76 -16.12 -16.77
C GLY A 286 -1.47 -14.84 -16.33
N VAL A 287 -1.71 -14.66 -15.02
CA VAL A 287 -2.31 -13.43 -14.47
C VAL A 287 -1.37 -12.23 -14.55
N LEU A 288 -1.91 -11.04 -14.37
CA LEU A 288 -1.14 -9.85 -14.03
C LEU A 288 -0.88 -9.82 -12.52
N PHE A 289 0.15 -9.09 -12.10
CA PHE A 289 0.52 -8.97 -10.69
C PHE A 289 0.67 -7.51 -10.28
N ALA A 290 0.35 -7.22 -9.01
CA ALA A 290 0.71 -5.96 -8.36
C ALA A 290 1.59 -6.28 -7.14
N VAL A 291 2.78 -5.67 -7.07
CA VAL A 291 3.66 -5.84 -5.90
C VAL A 291 3.43 -4.66 -4.97
N ASP A 292 2.61 -4.89 -3.96
CA ASP A 292 2.09 -3.84 -3.10
C ASP A 292 2.55 -3.99 -1.65
N THR A 293 2.58 -2.87 -0.93
CA THR A 293 3.04 -2.85 0.46
C THR A 293 1.93 -3.06 1.47
N ASP A 294 0.68 -2.72 1.14
CA ASP A 294 -0.42 -2.65 2.11
C ASP A 294 0.01 -1.76 3.30
N ALA A 295 0.68 -0.63 2.97
CA ALA A 295 1.32 0.23 3.94
C ALA A 295 0.30 1.06 4.71
N HIS A 296 0.38 1.03 6.05
CA HIS A 296 -0.43 1.83 6.97
C HIS A 296 0.39 2.94 7.64
N ALA A 297 1.66 3.07 7.25
CA ALA A 297 2.56 4.10 7.74
C ALA A 297 3.70 4.33 6.73
N PRO A 298 4.29 5.53 6.66
CA PRO A 298 5.33 5.87 5.70
C PRO A 298 6.51 4.89 5.64
N GLY A 299 7.01 4.41 6.78
CA GLY A 299 8.12 3.47 6.81
C GLY A 299 7.81 2.08 6.27
N GLN A 300 6.52 1.73 6.16
CA GLN A 300 6.07 0.44 5.64
C GLN A 300 6.12 0.38 4.10
N LEU A 301 6.14 1.53 3.42
CA LEU A 301 6.35 1.60 1.98
C LEU A 301 7.69 0.98 1.53
N ASP A 302 8.71 0.96 2.40
CA ASP A 302 10.00 0.32 2.13
C ASP A 302 9.94 -1.24 2.17
N TRP A 303 8.79 -1.83 2.49
CA TRP A 303 8.60 -3.28 2.47
C TRP A 303 8.44 -3.90 1.08
N GLN A 304 8.29 -3.10 0.02
CA GLN A 304 8.08 -3.58 -1.35
C GLN A 304 9.15 -4.58 -1.79
N ILE A 305 10.38 -4.47 -1.28
CA ILE A 305 11.46 -5.43 -1.51
C ILE A 305 11.08 -6.88 -1.16
N HIS A 306 10.24 -7.10 -0.13
CA HIS A 306 9.82 -8.44 0.26
C HIS A 306 8.90 -9.09 -0.79
N GLY A 307 8.02 -8.31 -1.39
CA GLY A 307 7.17 -8.75 -2.50
C GLY A 307 7.99 -9.01 -3.76
N CYS A 308 8.92 -8.10 -4.09
CA CYS A 308 9.81 -8.25 -5.24
C CYS A 308 10.67 -9.53 -5.15
N ALA A 309 11.28 -9.80 -4.00
CA ALA A 309 12.07 -11.02 -3.80
C ALA A 309 11.23 -12.29 -3.98
N ARG A 310 10.00 -12.29 -3.52
CA ARG A 310 9.08 -13.42 -3.70
C ARG A 310 8.61 -13.57 -5.16
N ALA A 311 8.41 -12.46 -5.84
CA ALA A 311 8.08 -12.45 -7.27
C ALA A 311 9.21 -13.07 -8.10
N GLU A 312 10.45 -12.63 -7.90
CA GLU A 312 11.63 -13.20 -8.57
C GLU A 312 11.80 -14.70 -8.24
N GLU A 313 11.72 -15.08 -6.95
CA GLU A 313 11.83 -16.49 -6.52
C GLU A 313 10.78 -17.39 -7.15
N CYS A 314 9.59 -16.86 -7.42
CA CYS A 314 8.48 -17.61 -8.02
C CYS A 314 8.42 -17.52 -9.55
N GLY A 315 9.33 -16.78 -10.19
CA GLY A 315 9.41 -16.64 -11.64
C GLY A 315 8.32 -15.74 -12.23
N VAL A 316 7.88 -14.72 -11.48
CA VAL A 316 6.92 -13.72 -11.99
C VAL A 316 7.58 -12.89 -13.09
N PRO A 317 7.02 -12.85 -14.31
CA PRO A 317 7.58 -12.02 -15.39
C PRO A 317 7.42 -10.53 -15.06
N ALA A 318 8.49 -9.75 -15.12
CA ALA A 318 8.48 -8.34 -14.75
C ALA A 318 7.50 -7.51 -15.59
N GLU A 319 7.34 -7.81 -16.86
CA GLU A 319 6.40 -7.16 -17.76
C GLU A 319 4.92 -7.36 -17.36
N ARG A 320 4.62 -8.40 -16.61
CA ARG A 320 3.27 -8.68 -16.06
C ARG A 320 3.02 -8.04 -14.70
N VAL A 321 3.97 -7.29 -14.16
CA VAL A 321 3.84 -6.60 -12.88
C VAL A 321 3.37 -5.17 -13.13
N VAL A 322 2.09 -4.88 -12.87
CA VAL A 322 1.47 -3.57 -13.16
C VAL A 322 2.13 -2.42 -12.39
N THR A 323 2.74 -2.69 -11.25
CA THR A 323 3.46 -1.68 -10.45
C THR A 323 4.81 -1.26 -11.05
N THR A 324 5.26 -1.92 -12.13
CA THR A 324 6.41 -1.48 -12.94
C THR A 324 6.02 -0.58 -14.12
N TRP A 325 4.74 -0.41 -14.39
CA TRP A 325 4.26 0.32 -15.55
C TRP A 325 4.27 1.84 -15.34
N PRO A 326 4.56 2.63 -16.39
CA PRO A 326 4.30 4.06 -16.37
C PRO A 326 2.84 4.35 -16.04
N VAL A 327 2.58 5.47 -15.36
CA VAL A 327 1.22 5.84 -14.93
C VAL A 327 0.19 5.83 -16.07
N GLY A 328 0.59 6.20 -17.28
CA GLY A 328 -0.31 6.19 -18.45
C GLY A 328 -0.79 4.78 -18.83
N GLU A 329 0.11 3.79 -18.79
CA GLU A 329 -0.20 2.40 -19.07
C GLU A 329 -1.03 1.77 -17.96
N LEU A 330 -0.69 2.06 -16.70
CA LEU A 330 -1.51 1.63 -15.55
C LEU A 330 -2.95 2.12 -15.68
N LEU A 331 -3.15 3.40 -15.99
CA LEU A 331 -4.49 3.99 -16.12
C LEU A 331 -5.26 3.48 -17.34
N ALA A 332 -4.60 3.19 -18.45
CA ALA A 332 -5.23 2.55 -19.61
C ALA A 332 -5.72 1.14 -19.26
N TRP A 333 -4.88 0.36 -18.56
CA TRP A 333 -5.29 -0.96 -18.09
C TRP A 333 -6.42 -0.89 -17.05
N SER A 334 -6.30 -0.04 -16.04
CA SER A 334 -7.28 -0.02 -14.95
C SER A 334 -8.67 0.42 -15.40
N ARG A 335 -8.78 1.28 -16.42
CA ARG A 335 -10.06 1.83 -16.94
C ARG A 335 -10.71 0.95 -17.99
N ASP A 336 -9.96 0.48 -18.96
CA ASP A 336 -10.47 -0.17 -20.19
C ASP A 336 -9.83 -1.53 -20.46
N GLY A 337 -8.93 -2.00 -19.59
CA GLY A 337 -8.22 -3.29 -19.77
C GLY A 337 -7.21 -3.27 -20.91
N THR A 338 -6.79 -2.09 -21.37
CA THR A 338 -5.76 -1.96 -22.42
C THR A 338 -4.40 -2.34 -21.85
N LEU A 339 -3.80 -3.40 -22.38
CA LEU A 339 -2.48 -3.86 -21.95
C LEU A 339 -1.37 -3.13 -22.71
N PRO A 340 -0.18 -2.92 -22.09
CA PRO A 340 1.01 -2.44 -22.78
C PRO A 340 1.39 -3.31 -23.96
N GLU A 341 2.08 -2.73 -24.96
CA GLU A 341 2.57 -3.48 -26.13
C GLU A 341 3.43 -4.68 -25.71
N GLY A 342 3.18 -5.84 -26.32
CA GLY A 342 3.91 -7.08 -26.06
C GLY A 342 3.35 -7.95 -24.93
N ILE A 343 2.37 -7.47 -24.17
CA ILE A 343 1.71 -8.26 -23.12
C ILE A 343 0.42 -8.85 -23.70
N GLY A 344 0.42 -10.15 -23.98
CA GLY A 344 -0.79 -10.88 -24.41
C GLY A 344 -1.77 -11.06 -23.24
N ALA A 345 -3.09 -11.00 -23.52
CA ALA A 345 -4.10 -11.54 -22.62
C ALA A 345 -3.77 -13.03 -22.37
N GLY A 346 -3.79 -13.46 -21.12
CA GLY A 346 -3.48 -14.84 -20.74
C GLY A 346 -4.34 -15.86 -21.50
N GLY A 347 -3.71 -16.67 -22.38
CA GLY A 347 -4.34 -17.64 -23.28
C GLY A 347 -4.27 -17.18 -24.74
N ASP A 348 -3.47 -17.88 -25.56
CA ASP A 348 -3.35 -17.80 -27.02
C ASP A 348 -3.53 -16.42 -27.70
N GLY A 349 -2.44 -15.69 -27.74
CA GLY A 349 -2.03 -14.58 -28.59
C GLY A 349 -3.01 -14.00 -29.63
N THR A 350 -4.02 -13.29 -29.22
CA THR A 350 -4.67 -12.27 -30.06
C THR A 350 -4.95 -11.05 -29.18
N GLY A 351 -4.20 -9.96 -29.39
CA GLY A 351 -4.37 -8.72 -28.65
C GLY A 351 -5.80 -8.18 -28.79
N GLY A 352 -6.51 -8.15 -27.69
CA GLY A 352 -7.83 -7.57 -27.57
C GLY A 352 -8.01 -7.04 -26.14
N ALA A 353 -8.77 -5.97 -25.97
CA ALA A 353 -9.13 -5.43 -24.66
C ALA A 353 -9.73 -6.53 -23.79
N VAL A 354 -9.17 -6.71 -22.58
CA VAL A 354 -9.57 -7.79 -21.66
C VAL A 354 -10.90 -7.47 -20.96
N ARG A 355 -11.33 -6.20 -20.95
CA ARG A 355 -12.58 -5.74 -20.33
C ARG A 355 -13.58 -5.30 -21.41
N ALA A 356 -14.84 -5.75 -21.30
CA ALA A 356 -15.92 -5.19 -22.11
C ALA A 356 -16.18 -3.74 -21.65
N ALA A 357 -16.18 -2.79 -22.58
CA ALA A 357 -16.58 -1.41 -22.27
C ALA A 357 -17.98 -1.42 -21.63
N PRO A 358 -18.24 -0.60 -20.59
CA PRO A 358 -19.57 -0.47 -20.02
C PRO A 358 -20.53 -0.05 -21.12
N GLY A 359 -21.58 -0.85 -21.32
CA GLY A 359 -22.53 -0.64 -22.39
C GLY A 359 -23.14 0.76 -22.30
N GLN A 360 -23.08 1.53 -23.37
CA GLN A 360 -23.91 2.72 -23.55
C GLN A 360 -25.37 2.26 -23.59
N GLY A 361 -26.02 2.24 -22.39
CA GLY A 361 -27.45 2.07 -22.27
C GLY A 361 -28.14 3.31 -22.85
N ARG A 362 -28.98 3.09 -23.83
CA ARG A 362 -29.89 4.08 -24.45
C ARG A 362 -30.96 4.54 -23.46
#